data_25b0e9aff071eb1383fafdbf20ce9172
#
_entry.id   25b0e9aff071eb1383fafdbf20ce9172
#
_cell.length_a   1.000
_cell.length_b   1.000
_cell.length_c   1.000
_cell.angle_alpha   90.00
_cell.angle_beta   90.00
_cell.angle_gamma   90.00
#
_symmetry.space_group_name_H-M   'P 1'
#
loop_
_entity.id
_entity.type
_entity.pdbx_description
1 polymer ?
#
loop_
_entity_poly.entity_id
_entity_poly.type
_entity_poly.pdbx_seq_one_letter_code
_entity_poly.pdbx_strand_id
1 'polypeptide(L)'
;CERFMTELEKMRQGLLYNSLDSELRLLRETARLACAKFNSHPSKGNMKHITRLFPSIGSAILEPGFQCDYGININMGENVYANFHCVFLDAAPIIIGNNVLFGPGVHLYTVNHPKDITLRRNGDCYAKPIKIGDDVWIGGGAKILPGVTIGSGAIIGANAVVTKDIKENSVFY
;
A
#
# COMPACT_ATOMS: atom_id res chain seq x y z
N CYS A 1 4.32 -33.46 12.35
CA CYS A 1 3.12 -32.76 11.84
C CYS A 1 3.58 -31.67 10.89
N GLU A 2 3.32 -31.84 9.59
CA GLU A 2 3.45 -30.76 8.63
C GLU A 2 2.43 -29.67 9.01
N ARG A 3 2.93 -28.51 9.42
CA ARG A 3 2.08 -27.36 9.69
C ARG A 3 1.68 -26.77 8.35
N PHE A 4 0.39 -26.80 8.03
CA PHE A 4 -0.14 -26.11 6.84
C PHE A 4 0.02 -24.61 7.02
N MET A 5 0.46 -23.92 5.95
CA MET A 5 0.57 -22.45 5.93
C MET A 5 -0.82 -21.83 5.98
N THR A 6 -0.96 -20.80 6.81
CA THR A 6 -2.17 -19.95 6.82
C THR A 6 -2.25 -19.10 5.54
N GLU A 7 -3.44 -18.58 5.23
CA GLU A 7 -3.60 -17.68 4.08
C GLU A 7 -2.81 -16.37 4.27
N LEU A 8 -2.65 -15.90 5.51
CA LEU A 8 -1.78 -14.77 5.83
C LEU A 8 -0.30 -15.06 5.53
N GLU A 9 0.17 -16.26 5.90
CA GLU A 9 1.54 -16.68 5.59
C GLU A 9 1.76 -16.79 4.08
N LYS A 10 0.82 -17.35 3.33
CA LYS A 10 0.87 -17.41 1.85
C LYS A 10 0.91 -16.00 1.24
N MET A 11 0.04 -15.12 1.69
CA MET A 11 -0.01 -13.73 1.23
C MET A 11 1.35 -13.02 1.44
N ARG A 12 1.95 -13.19 2.62
CA ARG A 12 3.25 -12.60 2.97
C ARG A 12 4.42 -13.16 2.15
N GLN A 13 4.31 -14.41 1.70
CA GLN A 13 5.34 -15.08 0.90
C GLN A 13 5.16 -14.90 -0.62
N GLY A 14 4.17 -14.14 -1.04
CA GLY A 14 3.90 -13.91 -2.46
C GLY A 14 3.28 -15.10 -3.18
N LEU A 15 2.72 -16.05 -2.43
CA LEU A 15 2.00 -17.20 -2.96
C LEU A 15 0.54 -16.86 -3.25
N LEU A 16 -0.13 -17.73 -4.03
CA LEU A 16 -1.57 -17.65 -4.18
C LEU A 16 -2.24 -17.86 -2.82
N TYR A 17 -3.13 -16.95 -2.43
CA TYR A 17 -3.87 -17.01 -1.19
C TYR A 17 -5.35 -16.69 -1.41
N ASN A 18 -6.21 -17.14 -0.51
CA ASN A 18 -7.63 -16.86 -0.58
C ASN A 18 -7.97 -15.60 0.24
N SER A 19 -8.41 -14.55 -0.45
CA SER A 19 -8.75 -13.28 0.19
C SER A 19 -10.02 -13.32 1.05
N LEU A 20 -10.82 -14.37 0.93
CA LEU A 20 -12.05 -14.56 1.71
C LEU A 20 -11.79 -15.26 3.06
N ASP A 21 -10.55 -15.64 3.34
CA ASP A 21 -10.14 -16.20 4.62
C ASP A 21 -10.57 -15.32 5.80
N SER A 22 -10.98 -15.95 6.89
CA SER A 22 -11.55 -15.24 8.05
C SER A 22 -10.55 -14.34 8.76
N GLU A 23 -9.29 -14.75 8.90
CA GLU A 23 -8.23 -13.95 9.50
C GLU A 23 -7.95 -12.71 8.64
N LEU A 24 -7.81 -12.88 7.33
CA LEU A 24 -7.58 -11.77 6.39
C LEU A 24 -8.76 -10.78 6.37
N ARG A 25 -9.99 -11.28 6.42
CA ARG A 25 -11.18 -10.42 6.48
C ARG A 25 -11.20 -9.59 7.76
N LEU A 26 -10.86 -10.17 8.91
CA LEU A 26 -10.78 -9.46 10.19
C LEU A 26 -9.69 -8.38 10.17
N LEU A 27 -8.53 -8.68 9.62
CA LEU A 27 -7.44 -7.70 9.50
C LEU A 27 -7.83 -6.51 8.61
N ARG A 28 -8.52 -6.77 7.49
CA ARG A 28 -9.04 -5.68 6.64
C ARG A 28 -10.13 -4.85 7.33
N GLU A 29 -10.99 -5.48 8.10
CA GLU A 29 -12.00 -4.77 8.87
C GLU A 29 -11.38 -3.86 9.92
N THR A 30 -10.35 -4.33 10.63
CA THR A 30 -9.58 -3.53 11.58
C THR A 30 -8.97 -2.28 10.91
N ALA A 31 -8.37 -2.44 9.74
CA ALA A 31 -7.82 -1.31 8.97
C ALA A 31 -8.91 -0.34 8.50
N ARG A 32 -10.04 -0.87 8.02
CA ARG A 32 -11.20 -0.06 7.58
C ARG A 32 -11.75 0.81 8.72
N LEU A 33 -11.90 0.23 9.90
CA LEU A 33 -12.37 0.97 11.08
C LEU A 33 -11.37 2.04 11.52
N ALA A 34 -10.08 1.75 11.46
CA ALA A 34 -9.02 2.72 11.75
C ALA A 34 -9.06 3.91 10.78
N CYS A 35 -9.20 3.64 9.48
CA CYS A 35 -9.36 4.67 8.46
C CYS A 35 -10.64 5.49 8.68
N ALA A 36 -11.76 4.84 8.99
CA ALA A 36 -13.03 5.52 9.27
C ALA A 36 -12.93 6.47 10.46
N LYS A 37 -12.28 6.06 11.54
CA LYS A 37 -12.06 6.92 12.73
C LYS A 37 -11.22 8.15 12.38
N PHE A 38 -10.14 7.98 11.63
CA PHE A 38 -9.34 9.11 11.19
C PHE A 38 -10.14 10.04 10.27
N ASN A 39 -10.80 9.49 9.26
CA ASN A 39 -11.48 10.27 8.23
C ASN A 39 -12.73 11.01 8.74
N SER A 40 -13.37 10.53 9.80
CA SER A 40 -14.51 11.24 10.42
C SER A 40 -14.09 12.50 11.18
N HIS A 41 -12.92 12.50 11.79
CA HIS A 41 -12.34 13.65 12.51
C HIS A 41 -10.83 13.71 12.26
N PRO A 42 -10.42 14.22 11.09
CA PRO A 42 -9.01 14.27 10.74
C PRO A 42 -8.21 15.15 11.69
N SER A 43 -7.20 14.54 12.32
CA SER A 43 -6.26 15.25 13.20
C SER A 43 -4.99 14.42 13.36
N LYS A 44 -3.90 15.07 13.81
CA LYS A 44 -2.66 14.37 14.15
C LYS A 44 -2.88 13.25 15.18
N GLY A 45 -3.77 13.50 16.15
CA GLY A 45 -4.13 12.50 17.17
C GLY A 45 -4.87 11.31 16.57
N ASN A 46 -5.84 11.54 15.71
CA ASN A 46 -6.63 10.48 15.09
C ASN A 46 -5.89 9.72 14.00
N MET A 47 -4.89 10.32 13.34
CA MET A 47 -4.01 9.63 12.42
C MET A 47 -3.35 8.41 13.06
N LYS A 48 -3.11 8.44 14.37
CA LYS A 48 -2.54 7.32 15.14
C LYS A 48 -3.39 6.05 15.09
N HIS A 49 -4.69 6.15 14.83
CA HIS A 49 -5.52 4.95 14.65
C HIS A 49 -5.04 4.11 13.46
N ILE A 50 -4.56 4.75 12.40
CA ILE A 50 -4.02 4.08 11.21
C ILE A 50 -2.54 3.73 11.44
N THR A 51 -1.73 4.70 11.84
CA THR A 51 -0.27 4.53 11.86
C THR A 51 0.22 3.51 12.88
N ARG A 52 -0.55 3.27 13.95
CA ARG A 52 -0.24 2.18 14.91
C ARG A 52 -0.33 0.77 14.30
N LEU A 53 -0.99 0.61 13.15
CA LEU A 53 -1.01 -0.66 12.43
C LEU A 53 0.28 -0.90 11.65
N PHE A 54 1.01 0.16 11.30
CA PHE A 54 2.21 0.07 10.49
C PHE A 54 3.36 -0.56 11.28
N PRO A 55 4.09 -1.54 10.70
CA PRO A 55 5.26 -2.15 11.34
C PRO A 55 6.36 -1.14 11.65
N SER A 56 6.56 -0.17 10.77
CA SER A 56 7.48 0.94 11.00
C SER A 56 6.94 2.23 10.40
N ILE A 57 7.13 3.30 11.14
CA ILE A 57 6.80 4.64 10.72
C ILE A 57 7.77 5.63 11.36
N GLY A 58 8.36 6.48 10.54
CA GLY A 58 9.07 7.67 10.99
C GLY A 58 8.09 8.82 11.23
N SER A 59 8.33 9.96 10.63
CA SER A 59 7.40 11.09 10.66
C SER A 59 6.58 11.14 9.37
N ALA A 60 5.26 11.13 9.49
CA ALA A 60 4.38 11.17 8.33
C ALA A 60 3.16 12.06 8.58
N ILE A 61 2.63 12.61 7.50
CA ILE A 61 1.32 13.26 7.46
C ILE A 61 0.49 12.52 6.43
N LEU A 62 -0.65 12.00 6.88
CA LEU A 62 -1.68 11.43 6.02
C LEU A 62 -2.86 12.41 6.00
N GLU A 63 -3.20 12.91 4.83
CA GLU A 63 -4.38 13.78 4.69
C GLU A 63 -5.68 12.96 4.63
N PRO A 64 -6.83 13.59 4.90
CA PRO A 64 -8.13 12.91 4.90
C PRO A 64 -8.43 12.16 3.60
N GLY A 65 -9.19 11.08 3.74
CA GLY A 65 -9.53 10.19 2.64
C GLY A 65 -8.53 9.03 2.46
N PHE A 66 -7.50 8.95 3.31
CA PHE A 66 -6.55 7.83 3.27
C PHE A 66 -7.24 6.50 3.52
N GLN A 67 -6.92 5.50 2.71
CA GLN A 67 -7.39 4.12 2.84
C GLN A 67 -6.23 3.14 2.68
N CYS A 68 -6.30 2.04 3.41
CA CYS A 68 -5.39 0.90 3.21
C CYS A 68 -6.15 -0.41 3.39
N ASP A 69 -5.59 -1.52 2.85
CA ASP A 69 -6.21 -2.84 3.04
C ASP A 69 -5.98 -3.38 4.45
N TYR A 70 -4.75 -3.40 4.90
CA TYR A 70 -4.35 -4.03 6.16
C TYR A 70 -3.62 -3.09 7.11
N GLY A 71 -2.83 -2.17 6.59
CA GLY A 71 -1.91 -1.32 7.36
C GLY A 71 -0.67 -2.05 7.87
N ILE A 72 -0.80 -3.32 8.20
CA ILE A 72 0.27 -4.14 8.81
C ILE A 72 1.45 -4.43 7.87
N ASN A 73 1.35 -4.10 6.60
CA ASN A 73 2.41 -4.27 5.61
C ASN A 73 2.96 -2.94 5.08
N ILE A 74 2.64 -1.81 5.71
CA ILE A 74 3.10 -0.48 5.31
C ILE A 74 4.26 -0.05 6.20
N ASN A 75 5.41 0.24 5.57
CA ASN A 75 6.59 0.77 6.24
C ASN A 75 6.92 2.13 5.64
N MET A 76 7.00 3.16 6.48
CA MET A 76 7.30 4.53 6.08
C MET A 76 8.54 5.06 6.78
N GLY A 77 9.38 5.75 6.03
CA GLY A 77 10.50 6.50 6.55
C GLY A 77 10.10 7.84 7.19
N GLU A 78 11.07 8.75 7.27
CA GLU A 78 10.89 10.08 7.81
C GLU A 78 10.34 11.06 6.77
N ASN A 79 9.59 12.05 7.23
CA ASN A 79 9.11 13.16 6.42
C ASN A 79 8.33 12.72 5.17
N VAL A 80 7.37 11.80 5.35
CA VAL A 80 6.49 11.32 4.28
C VAL A 80 5.19 12.12 4.32
N TYR A 81 4.75 12.61 3.16
CA TYR A 81 3.48 13.32 3.01
C TYR A 81 2.59 12.62 2.00
N ALA A 82 1.41 12.20 2.42
CA ALA A 82 0.36 11.67 1.55
C ALA A 82 -0.83 12.63 1.51
N ASN A 83 -1.04 13.24 0.35
CA ASN A 83 -2.13 14.18 0.13
C ASN A 83 -3.50 13.46 0.15
N PHE A 84 -4.59 14.20 -0.05
CA PHE A 84 -5.95 13.68 0.07
C PHE A 84 -6.21 12.42 -0.77
N HIS A 85 -6.99 11.50 -0.22
CA HIS A 85 -7.52 10.33 -0.92
C HIS A 85 -6.46 9.37 -1.49
N CYS A 86 -5.32 9.25 -0.83
CA CYS A 86 -4.36 8.20 -1.15
C CYS A 86 -4.90 6.81 -0.73
N VAL A 87 -4.65 5.79 -1.56
CA VAL A 87 -5.09 4.41 -1.32
C VAL A 87 -3.90 3.47 -1.44
N PHE A 88 -3.56 2.78 -0.34
CA PHE A 88 -2.46 1.83 -0.30
C PHE A 88 -3.00 0.42 -0.04
N LEU A 89 -3.07 -0.40 -1.10
CA LEU A 89 -3.54 -1.77 -1.01
C LEU A 89 -2.37 -2.69 -0.67
N ASP A 90 -2.11 -2.85 0.62
CA ASP A 90 -0.92 -3.48 1.18
C ASP A 90 -1.08 -4.98 1.48
N ALA A 91 -1.55 -5.77 0.53
CA ALA A 91 -1.53 -7.23 0.65
C ALA A 91 -0.09 -7.79 0.69
N ALA A 92 0.85 -7.16 -0.02
CA ALA A 92 2.29 -7.35 0.12
C ALA A 92 2.93 -6.09 0.72
N PRO A 93 4.19 -6.16 1.18
CA PRO A 93 4.87 -5.00 1.75
C PRO A 93 4.90 -3.78 0.82
N ILE A 94 4.57 -2.62 1.36
CA ILE A 94 4.81 -1.31 0.78
C ILE A 94 5.90 -0.66 1.61
N ILE A 95 7.07 -0.42 0.99
CA ILE A 95 8.24 0.13 1.66
C ILE A 95 8.51 1.51 1.07
N ILE A 96 8.35 2.54 1.89
CA ILE A 96 8.48 3.95 1.50
C ILE A 96 9.68 4.53 2.25
N GLY A 97 10.58 5.14 1.50
CA GLY A 97 11.76 5.81 2.03
C GLY A 97 11.46 7.14 2.71
N ASN A 98 12.48 7.99 2.81
CA ASN A 98 12.40 9.31 3.44
C ASN A 98 12.04 10.40 2.43
N ASN A 99 11.42 11.48 2.90
CA ASN A 99 11.13 12.67 2.09
C ASN A 99 10.29 12.38 0.84
N VAL A 100 9.31 11.49 0.95
CA VAL A 100 8.45 11.09 -0.17
C VAL A 100 7.17 11.92 -0.17
N LEU A 101 6.82 12.45 -1.33
CA LEU A 101 5.59 13.22 -1.55
C LEU A 101 4.62 12.44 -2.44
N PHE A 102 3.43 12.17 -1.92
CA PHE A 102 2.32 11.63 -2.69
C PHE A 102 1.29 12.73 -2.96
N GLY A 103 1.02 12.99 -4.23
CA GLY A 103 -0.09 13.85 -4.65
C GLY A 103 -1.47 13.25 -4.30
N PRO A 104 -2.54 14.04 -4.41
CA PRO A 104 -3.87 13.55 -4.09
C PRO A 104 -4.29 12.41 -5.00
N GLY A 105 -4.99 11.44 -4.44
CA GLY A 105 -5.52 10.30 -5.20
C GLY A 105 -4.44 9.36 -5.76
N VAL A 106 -3.24 9.36 -5.22
CA VAL A 106 -2.22 8.34 -5.57
C VAL A 106 -2.62 7.00 -5.01
N HIS A 107 -2.57 5.97 -5.83
CA HIS A 107 -2.87 4.60 -5.44
C HIS A 107 -1.65 3.69 -5.60
N LEU A 108 -1.37 2.89 -4.59
CA LEU A 108 -0.37 1.84 -4.60
C LEU A 108 -1.09 0.49 -4.53
N TYR A 109 -0.92 -0.35 -5.55
CA TYR A 109 -1.58 -1.64 -5.64
C TYR A 109 -0.54 -2.76 -5.58
N THR A 110 -0.47 -3.48 -4.46
CA THR A 110 0.37 -4.68 -4.37
C THR A 110 -0.35 -5.95 -4.81
N VAL A 111 -1.69 -5.94 -4.77
CA VAL A 111 -2.54 -7.10 -5.03
C VAL A 111 -2.89 -7.22 -6.50
N ASN A 112 -2.91 -8.47 -6.98
CA ASN A 112 -3.40 -8.86 -8.29
C ASN A 112 -4.43 -9.99 -8.16
N HIS A 113 -5.27 -10.10 -9.19
CA HIS A 113 -6.21 -11.22 -9.34
C HIS A 113 -5.72 -12.19 -10.42
N PRO A 114 -5.91 -13.51 -10.24
CA PRO A 114 -5.58 -14.50 -11.25
C PRO A 114 -6.31 -14.26 -12.58
N LYS A 115 -5.65 -14.56 -13.69
CA LYS A 115 -6.28 -14.55 -15.01
C LYS A 115 -7.33 -15.65 -15.14
N ASP A 116 -7.11 -16.78 -14.47
CA ASP A 116 -8.08 -17.88 -14.41
C ASP A 116 -9.37 -17.41 -13.74
N ILE A 117 -10.49 -17.65 -14.43
CA ILE A 117 -11.82 -17.18 -14.01
C ILE A 117 -12.27 -17.91 -12.74
N THR A 118 -11.99 -19.21 -12.63
CA THR A 118 -12.42 -20.03 -11.49
C THR A 118 -11.70 -19.59 -10.22
N LEU A 119 -10.38 -19.44 -10.28
CA LEU A 119 -9.57 -18.94 -9.15
C LEU A 119 -10.04 -17.55 -8.72
N ARG A 120 -10.29 -16.67 -9.67
CA ARG A 120 -10.77 -15.31 -9.38
C ARG A 120 -12.15 -15.30 -8.72
N ARG A 121 -13.08 -16.16 -9.17
CA ARG A 121 -14.40 -16.33 -8.54
C ARG A 121 -14.32 -16.87 -7.13
N ASN A 122 -13.34 -17.72 -6.85
CA ASN A 122 -13.12 -18.29 -5.52
C ASN A 122 -12.51 -17.30 -4.54
N GLY A 123 -12.11 -16.09 -4.99
CA GLY A 123 -11.49 -15.07 -4.16
C GLY A 123 -9.97 -15.19 -4.03
N ASP A 124 -9.35 -16.03 -4.87
CA ASP A 124 -7.90 -16.18 -4.87
C ASP A 124 -7.21 -14.93 -5.42
N CYS A 125 -6.11 -14.57 -4.77
CA CYS A 125 -5.28 -13.42 -5.09
C CYS A 125 -3.80 -13.77 -4.98
N TYR A 126 -2.96 -12.90 -5.50
CA TYR A 126 -1.52 -12.89 -5.22
C TYR A 126 -1.04 -11.45 -5.16
N ALA A 127 0.07 -11.20 -4.48
CA ALA A 127 0.56 -9.85 -4.26
C ALA A 127 2.07 -9.77 -4.43
N LYS A 128 2.56 -8.60 -4.86
CA LYS A 128 3.99 -8.32 -5.01
C LYS A 128 4.31 -6.98 -4.35
N PRO A 129 5.45 -6.89 -3.63
CA PRO A 129 5.83 -5.68 -2.92
C PRO A 129 6.00 -4.48 -3.85
N ILE A 130 5.72 -3.29 -3.30
CA ILE A 130 6.09 -2.00 -3.90
C ILE A 130 7.17 -1.38 -3.04
N LYS A 131 8.24 -0.89 -3.67
CA LYS A 131 9.34 -0.18 -3.00
C LYS A 131 9.48 1.21 -3.60
N ILE A 132 9.54 2.22 -2.74
CA ILE A 132 9.73 3.62 -3.12
C ILE A 132 10.93 4.14 -2.37
N GLY A 133 11.94 4.61 -3.11
CA GLY A 133 13.17 5.16 -2.54
C GLY A 133 12.96 6.49 -1.82
N ASP A 134 14.07 7.16 -1.51
CA ASP A 134 14.06 8.46 -0.87
C ASP A 134 13.82 9.60 -1.88
N ASP A 135 13.31 10.73 -1.42
CA ASP A 135 13.17 11.95 -2.22
C ASP A 135 12.34 11.78 -3.51
N VAL A 136 11.36 10.88 -3.48
CA VAL A 136 10.47 10.61 -4.61
C VAL A 136 9.25 11.51 -4.55
N TRP A 137 8.88 12.06 -5.69
CA TRP A 137 7.61 12.77 -5.86
C TRP A 137 6.69 12.02 -6.82
N ILE A 138 5.51 11.64 -6.34
CA ILE A 138 4.49 10.96 -7.13
C ILE A 138 3.32 11.91 -7.33
N GLY A 139 3.10 12.31 -8.58
CA GLY A 139 2.04 13.24 -8.98
C GLY A 139 0.64 12.68 -8.72
N GLY A 140 -0.31 13.61 -8.51
CA GLY A 140 -1.69 13.25 -8.18
C GLY A 140 -2.33 12.31 -9.19
N GLY A 141 -3.14 11.38 -8.70
CA GLY A 141 -3.84 10.41 -9.52
C GLY A 141 -2.99 9.28 -10.10
N ALA A 142 -1.67 9.28 -9.90
CA ALA A 142 -0.81 8.19 -10.37
C ALA A 142 -1.17 6.85 -9.71
N LYS A 143 -0.99 5.77 -10.45
CA LYS A 143 -1.20 4.39 -9.99
C LYS A 143 0.10 3.62 -10.11
N ILE A 144 0.55 3.03 -9.02
CA ILE A 144 1.74 2.18 -8.98
C ILE A 144 1.30 0.73 -8.88
N LEU A 145 1.71 -0.09 -9.85
CA LEU A 145 1.25 -1.47 -9.96
C LEU A 145 2.11 -2.46 -9.18
N PRO A 146 1.61 -3.68 -8.94
CA PRO A 146 2.29 -4.69 -8.12
C PRO A 146 3.72 -4.99 -8.58
N GLY A 147 4.64 -5.04 -7.64
CA GLY A 147 6.03 -5.43 -7.87
C GLY A 147 6.95 -4.30 -8.33
N VAL A 148 6.44 -3.07 -8.48
CA VAL A 148 7.23 -1.93 -8.96
C VAL A 148 8.17 -1.40 -7.87
N THR A 149 9.41 -1.13 -8.27
CA THR A 149 10.39 -0.37 -7.48
C THR A 149 10.61 0.99 -8.14
N ILE A 150 10.45 2.06 -7.35
CA ILE A 150 10.73 3.44 -7.79
C ILE A 150 12.03 3.89 -7.12
N GLY A 151 13.03 4.20 -7.93
CA GLY A 151 14.35 4.64 -7.47
C GLY A 151 14.31 6.01 -6.79
N SER A 152 15.26 6.24 -5.88
CA SER A 152 15.38 7.51 -5.16
C SER A 152 15.50 8.70 -6.10
N GLY A 153 14.89 9.83 -5.74
CA GLY A 153 14.90 11.06 -6.53
C GLY A 153 14.03 11.04 -7.78
N ALA A 154 13.28 9.96 -8.05
CA ALA A 154 12.40 9.88 -9.21
C ALA A 154 11.17 10.78 -9.06
N ILE A 155 10.66 11.23 -10.19
CA ILE A 155 9.41 11.98 -10.31
C ILE A 155 8.44 11.20 -11.19
N ILE A 156 7.24 10.98 -10.69
CA ILE A 156 6.15 10.34 -11.42
C ILE A 156 5.11 11.41 -11.76
N GLY A 157 4.79 11.56 -13.03
CA GLY A 157 3.81 12.53 -13.51
C GLY A 157 2.39 12.22 -13.01
N ALA A 158 1.56 13.25 -12.93
CA ALA A 158 0.15 13.10 -12.56
C ALA A 158 -0.58 12.15 -13.52
N ASN A 159 -1.47 11.32 -12.96
CA ASN A 159 -2.24 10.31 -13.68
C ASN A 159 -1.43 9.24 -14.41
N ALA A 160 -0.12 9.15 -14.19
CA ALA A 160 0.69 8.08 -14.76
C ALA A 160 0.29 6.71 -14.19
N VAL A 161 0.36 5.68 -15.03
CA VAL A 161 0.23 4.28 -14.62
C VAL A 161 1.59 3.62 -14.73
N VAL A 162 2.21 3.35 -13.58
CA VAL A 162 3.57 2.81 -13.50
C VAL A 162 3.50 1.30 -13.43
N THR A 163 3.91 0.64 -14.51
CA THR A 163 3.85 -0.82 -14.68
C THR A 163 5.22 -1.51 -14.62
N LYS A 164 6.29 -0.74 -14.51
CA LYS A 164 7.69 -1.21 -14.49
C LYS A 164 8.52 -0.39 -13.52
N ASP A 165 9.69 -0.90 -13.17
CA ASP A 165 10.62 -0.20 -12.31
C ASP A 165 11.08 1.13 -12.93
N ILE A 166 11.24 2.13 -12.06
CA ILE A 166 11.68 3.48 -12.41
C ILE A 166 13.07 3.70 -11.84
N LYS A 167 13.99 4.13 -12.69
CA LYS A 167 15.38 4.39 -12.30
C LYS A 167 15.47 5.61 -11.39
N GLU A 168 16.52 5.63 -10.56
CA GLU A 168 16.85 6.79 -9.74
C GLU A 168 16.96 8.07 -10.57
N ASN A 169 16.54 9.20 -10.00
CA ASN A 169 16.62 10.54 -10.57
C ASN A 169 15.99 10.68 -11.96
N SER A 170 15.07 9.79 -12.33
CA SER A 170 14.38 9.86 -13.62
C SER A 170 12.98 10.45 -13.48
N VAL A 171 12.44 10.90 -14.61
CA VAL A 171 11.07 11.42 -14.71
C VAL A 171 10.26 10.49 -15.60
N PHE A 172 9.07 10.11 -15.13
CA PHE A 172 8.14 9.22 -15.82
C PHE A 172 6.76 9.87 -15.92
N TYR A 173 6.20 9.84 -17.13
CA TYR A 173 4.85 10.36 -17.41
C TYR A 173 3.91 9.28 -17.88
#